data_da9b5c750ee62d8132aa07f421527b9f
#
_entry.id   da9b5c750ee62d8132aa07f421527b9f
#
_cell.length_a   1.000
_cell.length_b   1.000
_cell.length_c   1.000
_cell.angle_alpha   90.00
_cell.angle_beta   90.00
_cell.angle_gamma   90.00
#
_symmetry.space_group_name_H-M   'P 1'
#
loop_
_entity.id
_entity.type
_entity.pdbx_description
1 polymer ?
#
loop_
_entity_poly.entity_id
_entity_poly.type
_entity_poly.pdbx_seq_one_letter_code
_entity_poly.pdbx_strand_id
1 'polypeptide(L)'
;AEVLAKSRDVYPLARRVLLTAYSDIEAAVKAINEAHLDYYLSKPWDPPEECLFPVVDDLLDAWQAEYLPEAKGLRLVGHQWSPRSHAIKDFLAGNLIPYRWLDVARDSDARALLDAAGVAADELPALFFDDGASVLRNPEPRQVAERLGRSLSAAFDVYDLMIVGAGPAGLAAAVYGASEGLRTLLLDRHAPGGQAGTSSRIENYLGFPNGVSGSELTRRAITQAQRLGAEFLSPLEVTGVSIDAGYKRLTLADGRELVTRALLAATGMAYHEHPAPGVAEQTGGGVDYGAATTEAAAFSGRSVIVVVGGNSAGRGGMYVASHAKDVQIVVRRDTLQH
;
A
#
# COMPACT_ATOMS: atom_id res chain seq x y z
N ALA A 1 10.63 -6.50 34.13
CA ALA A 1 10.01 -7.55 33.32
C ALA A 1 8.47 -7.54 33.44
N GLU A 2 7.89 -7.64 34.64
CA GLU A 2 6.45 -7.77 34.86
C GLU A 2 5.63 -6.59 34.28
N VAL A 3 6.10 -5.34 34.46
CA VAL A 3 5.43 -4.14 33.89
C VAL A 3 5.43 -4.21 32.35
N LEU A 4 6.55 -4.59 31.75
CA LEU A 4 6.67 -4.71 30.30
C LEU A 4 5.83 -5.87 29.75
N ALA A 5 5.74 -6.98 30.47
CA ALA A 5 4.85 -8.08 30.10
C ALA A 5 3.37 -7.65 30.13
N LYS A 6 2.91 -6.99 31.20
CA LYS A 6 1.55 -6.47 31.31
C LYS A 6 1.23 -5.37 30.28
N SER A 7 2.22 -4.57 29.88
CA SER A 7 2.01 -3.54 28.85
C SER A 7 1.64 -4.13 27.48
N ARG A 8 1.98 -5.40 27.22
CA ARG A 8 1.64 -6.07 25.97
C ARG A 8 0.13 -6.30 25.82
N ASP A 9 -0.55 -6.58 26.92
CA ASP A 9 -2.00 -6.83 26.91
C ASP A 9 -2.78 -5.54 26.65
N VAL A 10 -2.21 -4.39 27.09
CA VAL A 10 -2.85 -3.07 26.95
C VAL A 10 -2.46 -2.38 25.65
N TYR A 11 -1.19 -2.50 25.26
CA TYR A 11 -0.62 -1.87 24.05
C TYR A 11 0.20 -2.88 23.24
N PRO A 12 -0.45 -3.79 22.50
CA PRO A 12 0.23 -4.88 21.80
C PRO A 12 1.28 -4.40 20.78
N LEU A 13 1.04 -3.26 20.15
CA LEU A 13 1.91 -2.68 19.11
C LEU A 13 3.02 -1.77 19.65
N ALA A 14 3.03 -1.47 20.96
CA ALA A 14 4.09 -0.65 21.54
C ALA A 14 5.44 -1.37 21.54
N ARG A 15 6.50 -0.67 21.15
CA ARG A 15 7.88 -1.19 21.25
C ARG A 15 8.35 -1.16 22.71
N ARG A 16 8.96 -2.24 23.17
CA ARG A 16 9.40 -2.44 24.55
C ARG A 16 10.90 -2.45 24.62
N VAL A 17 11.43 -1.45 25.30
CA VAL A 17 12.89 -1.27 25.47
C VAL A 17 13.22 -1.33 26.95
N LEU A 18 14.22 -2.13 27.31
CA LEU A 18 14.76 -2.14 28.65
C LEU A 18 16.06 -1.35 28.70
N LEU A 19 16.11 -0.30 29.51
CA LEU A 19 17.29 0.49 29.77
C LEU A 19 17.84 0.15 31.17
N THR A 20 19.04 -0.39 31.28
CA THR A 20 19.58 -0.83 32.56
C THR A 20 21.05 -0.43 32.74
N ALA A 21 21.44 -0.25 34.01
CA ALA A 21 22.83 0.00 34.41
C ALA A 21 23.60 -1.29 34.71
N TYR A 22 22.92 -2.42 34.78
CA TYR A 22 23.52 -3.69 35.19
C TYR A 22 23.61 -4.65 34.00
N SER A 23 24.77 -5.30 33.88
CA SER A 23 25.02 -6.41 32.96
C SER A 23 24.52 -7.76 33.52
N ASP A 24 23.40 -7.76 34.23
CA ASP A 24 22.79 -9.00 34.71
C ASP A 24 22.12 -9.71 33.53
N ILE A 25 22.89 -10.63 32.95
CA ILE A 25 22.49 -11.41 31.79
C ILE A 25 21.26 -12.27 32.10
N GLU A 26 21.12 -12.79 33.33
CA GLU A 26 19.98 -13.62 33.70
C GLU A 26 18.68 -12.79 33.75
N ALA A 27 18.73 -11.59 34.33
CA ALA A 27 17.60 -10.67 34.34
C ALA A 27 17.24 -10.18 32.94
N ALA A 28 18.21 -9.96 32.08
CA ALA A 28 17.98 -9.59 30.68
C ALA A 28 17.34 -10.73 29.88
N VAL A 29 17.85 -11.96 30.01
CA VAL A 29 17.29 -13.15 29.35
C VAL A 29 15.87 -13.42 29.82
N LYS A 30 15.60 -13.27 31.11
CA LYS A 30 14.23 -13.39 31.67
C LYS A 30 13.30 -12.31 31.09
N ALA A 31 13.76 -11.07 31.02
CA ALA A 31 12.97 -9.98 30.45
C ALA A 31 12.71 -10.19 28.95
N ILE A 32 13.67 -10.67 28.18
CA ILE A 32 13.52 -11.01 26.75
C ILE A 32 12.47 -12.11 26.59
N ASN A 33 12.55 -13.18 27.36
CA ASN A 33 11.66 -14.33 27.20
C ASN A 33 10.24 -14.08 27.72
N GLU A 34 10.08 -13.38 28.85
CA GLU A 34 8.75 -13.15 29.47
C GLU A 34 8.06 -11.91 28.92
N ALA A 35 8.78 -10.82 28.62
CA ALA A 35 8.22 -9.58 28.18
C ALA A 35 8.29 -9.35 26.67
N HIS A 36 8.96 -10.24 25.95
CA HIS A 36 9.21 -10.08 24.49
C HIS A 36 9.72 -8.67 24.16
N LEU A 37 10.90 -8.34 24.71
CA LEU A 37 11.54 -7.05 24.46
C LEU A 37 11.93 -6.92 23.00
N ASP A 38 11.69 -5.73 22.46
CA ASP A 38 12.14 -5.35 21.12
C ASP A 38 13.62 -4.97 21.14
N TYR A 39 14.10 -4.38 22.25
CA TYR A 39 15.49 -3.99 22.40
C TYR A 39 15.95 -3.91 23.87
N TYR A 40 17.26 -4.05 24.06
CA TYR A 40 17.94 -3.93 25.34
C TYR A 40 19.10 -2.95 25.22
N LEU A 41 19.14 -1.92 26.05
CA LEU A 41 20.18 -0.90 26.11
C LEU A 41 20.87 -0.90 27.46
N SER A 42 22.19 -1.02 27.45
CA SER A 42 23.01 -0.90 28.67
C SER A 42 23.56 0.52 28.84
N LYS A 43 23.63 1.00 30.07
CA LYS A 43 24.31 2.26 30.41
C LYS A 43 25.84 2.05 30.34
N PRO A 44 26.64 3.12 30.03
CA PRO A 44 26.23 4.51 29.74
C PRO A 44 25.72 4.68 28.30
N TRP A 45 24.84 5.68 28.06
CA TRP A 45 24.36 6.08 26.73
C TRP A 45 24.92 7.43 26.28
N ASP A 46 26.00 7.87 26.90
CA ASP A 46 26.66 9.13 26.53
C ASP A 46 27.75 8.87 25.48
N PRO A 47 27.80 9.64 24.42
CA PRO A 47 26.81 10.67 24.05
C PRO A 47 25.50 10.05 23.52
N PRO A 48 24.33 10.58 23.89
CA PRO A 48 23.03 10.00 23.49
C PRO A 48 22.83 10.00 21.97
N GLU A 49 23.41 10.95 21.26
CA GLU A 49 23.37 11.07 19.81
C GLU A 49 23.98 9.85 19.09
N GLU A 50 24.96 9.21 19.71
CA GLU A 50 25.64 8.03 19.15
C GLU A 50 25.08 6.71 19.69
N CYS A 51 24.68 6.68 20.95
CA CYS A 51 24.37 5.42 21.64
C CYS A 51 22.87 5.17 21.85
N LEU A 52 22.05 6.22 21.97
CA LEU A 52 20.63 6.10 22.30
C LEU A 52 19.71 6.47 21.13
N PHE A 53 19.93 7.65 20.52
CA PHE A 53 19.01 8.16 19.51
C PHE A 53 18.91 7.26 18.28
N PRO A 54 20.01 6.71 17.72
CA PRO A 54 19.90 5.78 16.57
C PRO A 54 19.04 4.56 16.86
N VAL A 55 19.12 4.02 18.08
CA VAL A 55 18.32 2.85 18.50
C VAL A 55 16.85 3.21 18.65
N VAL A 56 16.56 4.39 19.23
CA VAL A 56 15.18 4.87 19.36
C VAL A 56 14.58 5.17 18.01
N ASP A 57 15.33 5.78 17.11
CA ASP A 57 14.90 6.10 15.75
C ASP A 57 14.61 4.81 14.96
N ASP A 58 15.50 3.81 15.02
CA ASP A 58 15.28 2.51 14.39
C ASP A 58 14.03 1.80 14.93
N LEU A 59 13.78 1.88 16.22
CA LEU A 59 12.58 1.29 16.83
C LEU A 59 11.31 2.04 16.45
N LEU A 60 11.37 3.37 16.35
CA LEU A 60 10.25 4.20 15.88
C LEU A 60 9.95 3.94 14.41
N ASP A 61 10.98 3.83 13.58
CA ASP A 61 10.84 3.49 12.17
C ASP A 61 10.21 2.10 12.00
N ALA A 62 10.68 1.11 12.77
CA ALA A 62 10.11 -0.23 12.78
C ALA A 62 8.66 -0.23 13.26
N TRP A 63 8.34 0.57 14.28
CA TRP A 63 6.97 0.72 14.76
C TRP A 63 6.08 1.40 13.71
N GLN A 64 6.53 2.50 13.11
CA GLN A 64 5.79 3.18 12.04
C GLN A 64 5.58 2.26 10.83
N ALA A 65 6.57 1.41 10.54
CA ALA A 65 6.47 0.42 9.49
C ALA A 65 5.47 -0.72 9.78
N GLU A 66 5.12 -1.00 11.02
CA GLU A 66 4.13 -2.01 11.40
C GLU A 66 2.79 -1.40 11.85
N TYR A 67 2.79 -0.13 12.23
CA TYR A 67 1.59 0.54 12.72
C TYR A 67 0.62 0.80 11.56
N LEU A 68 -0.52 0.14 11.64
CA LEU A 68 -1.68 0.43 10.80
C LEU A 68 -2.58 1.37 11.61
N PRO A 69 -2.63 2.67 11.28
CA PRO A 69 -3.53 3.59 11.96
C PRO A 69 -4.98 3.11 11.79
N GLU A 70 -5.74 3.15 12.87
CA GLU A 70 -7.19 2.96 12.77
C GLU A 70 -7.76 3.96 11.76
N ALA A 71 -8.74 3.52 10.98
CA ALA A 71 -9.45 4.38 10.02
C ALA A 71 -10.26 5.43 10.79
N LYS A 72 -9.57 6.45 11.33
CA LYS A 72 -10.22 7.59 11.98
C LYS A 72 -10.69 8.54 10.89
N GLY A 73 -12.01 8.54 10.70
CA GLY A 73 -12.75 9.59 10.05
C GLY A 73 -12.94 9.56 8.55
N LEU A 74 -12.06 8.97 7.77
CA LEU A 74 -12.28 8.87 6.33
C LEU A 74 -13.25 7.72 6.03
N ARG A 75 -14.41 8.05 5.41
CA ARG A 75 -15.45 7.08 5.07
C ARG A 75 -15.74 7.15 3.58
N LEU A 76 -15.56 6.04 2.90
CA LEU A 76 -15.89 5.89 1.50
C LEU A 76 -17.24 5.17 1.39
N VAL A 77 -18.22 5.84 0.81
CA VAL A 77 -19.59 5.34 0.60
C VAL A 77 -19.81 5.09 -0.89
N GLY A 78 -20.28 3.92 -1.26
CA GLY A 78 -20.54 3.62 -2.66
C GLY A 78 -21.19 2.24 -2.87
N HIS A 79 -21.26 1.82 -4.11
CA HIS A 79 -21.70 0.47 -4.47
C HIS A 79 -20.50 -0.47 -4.58
N GLN A 80 -20.60 -1.65 -3.97
CA GLN A 80 -19.53 -2.65 -3.95
C GLN A 80 -19.03 -3.01 -5.36
N TRP A 81 -19.91 -3.07 -6.34
CA TRP A 81 -19.63 -3.49 -7.72
C TRP A 81 -19.50 -2.31 -8.69
N SER A 82 -19.24 -1.11 -8.18
CA SER A 82 -18.97 0.05 -9.01
C SER A 82 -17.48 0.15 -9.34
N PRO A 83 -17.09 0.19 -10.62
CA PRO A 83 -15.69 0.41 -11.02
C PRO A 83 -15.09 1.68 -10.42
N ARG A 84 -15.89 2.74 -10.27
CA ARG A 84 -15.44 3.99 -9.63
C ARG A 84 -15.18 3.82 -8.13
N SER A 85 -16.04 3.08 -7.43
CA SER A 85 -15.80 2.75 -6.02
C SER A 85 -14.52 1.93 -5.87
N HIS A 86 -14.29 0.97 -6.78
CA HIS A 86 -13.08 0.16 -6.82
C HIS A 86 -11.82 1.02 -7.02
N ALA A 87 -11.81 1.92 -8.00
CA ALA A 87 -10.69 2.80 -8.28
C ALA A 87 -10.29 3.66 -7.07
N ILE A 88 -11.26 4.19 -6.31
CA ILE A 88 -10.97 4.96 -5.09
C ILE A 88 -10.48 4.06 -3.95
N LYS A 89 -11.05 2.86 -3.78
CA LYS A 89 -10.56 1.87 -2.80
C LYS A 89 -9.11 1.50 -3.08
N ASP A 90 -8.78 1.20 -4.31
CA ASP A 90 -7.42 0.83 -4.72
C ASP A 90 -6.43 1.99 -4.51
N PHE A 91 -6.85 3.21 -4.86
CA PHE A 91 -6.05 4.39 -4.62
C PHE A 91 -5.76 4.59 -3.12
N LEU A 92 -6.79 4.52 -2.27
CA LEU A 92 -6.63 4.70 -0.83
C LEU A 92 -5.77 3.59 -0.22
N ALA A 93 -6.06 2.33 -0.55
CA ALA A 93 -5.33 1.17 -0.04
C ALA A 93 -3.85 1.17 -0.50
N GLY A 94 -3.60 1.39 -1.79
CA GLY A 94 -2.25 1.43 -2.34
C GLY A 94 -1.40 2.60 -1.82
N ASN A 95 -2.03 3.71 -1.47
CA ASN A 95 -1.36 4.85 -0.83
C ASN A 95 -1.33 4.76 0.70
N LEU A 96 -1.72 3.62 1.28
CA LEU A 96 -1.71 3.35 2.73
C LEU A 96 -2.57 4.36 3.51
N ILE A 97 -3.65 4.84 2.90
CA ILE A 97 -4.59 5.77 3.52
C ILE A 97 -5.70 4.96 4.17
N PRO A 98 -5.81 4.93 5.50
CA PRO A 98 -6.85 4.18 6.17
C PRO A 98 -8.21 4.81 5.94
N TYR A 99 -9.21 3.99 5.61
CA TYR A 99 -10.59 4.42 5.40
C TYR A 99 -11.59 3.34 5.85
N ARG A 100 -12.80 3.74 6.17
CA ARG A 100 -13.92 2.83 6.42
C ARG A 100 -14.79 2.76 5.15
N TRP A 101 -14.94 1.55 4.61
CA TRP A 101 -15.86 1.29 3.50
C TRP A 101 -17.29 1.10 4.01
N LEU A 102 -18.27 1.72 3.34
CA LEU A 102 -19.69 1.59 3.60
C LEU A 102 -20.42 1.30 2.28
N ASP A 103 -21.06 0.14 2.20
CA ASP A 103 -21.85 -0.26 1.02
C ASP A 103 -23.28 0.23 1.14
N VAL A 104 -23.71 1.07 0.20
CA VAL A 104 -25.09 1.63 0.16
C VAL A 104 -26.17 0.55 0.16
N ALA A 105 -25.87 -0.63 -0.39
CA ALA A 105 -26.85 -1.73 -0.44
C ALA A 105 -27.01 -2.46 0.90
N ARG A 106 -25.99 -2.41 1.78
CA ARG A 106 -25.91 -3.25 3.00
C ARG A 106 -25.90 -2.45 4.29
N ASP A 107 -25.27 -1.26 4.28
CA ASP A 107 -25.01 -0.49 5.49
C ASP A 107 -26.06 0.61 5.68
N SER A 108 -26.79 0.58 6.80
CA SER A 108 -27.74 1.65 7.16
C SER A 108 -27.04 2.99 7.37
N ASP A 109 -25.83 2.97 7.93
CA ASP A 109 -25.00 4.16 8.17
C ASP A 109 -24.64 4.87 6.87
N ALA A 110 -24.45 4.09 5.75
CA ALA A 110 -24.17 4.65 4.45
C ALA A 110 -25.30 5.59 3.98
N ARG A 111 -26.56 5.13 4.07
CA ARG A 111 -27.72 5.92 3.65
C ARG A 111 -27.90 7.16 4.51
N ALA A 112 -27.78 7.01 5.82
CA ALA A 112 -27.90 8.13 6.75
C ALA A 112 -26.84 9.22 6.47
N LEU A 113 -25.61 8.84 6.11
CA LEU A 113 -24.55 9.78 5.73
C LEU A 113 -24.86 10.50 4.41
N LEU A 114 -25.33 9.78 3.40
CA LEU A 114 -25.68 10.36 2.11
C LEU A 114 -26.84 11.37 2.24
N ASP A 115 -27.89 10.98 2.98
CA ASP A 115 -29.07 11.84 3.21
C ASP A 115 -28.66 13.12 3.98
N ALA A 116 -27.85 12.99 5.02
CA ALA A 116 -27.37 14.12 5.81
C ALA A 116 -26.52 15.11 4.99
N ALA A 117 -25.77 14.61 4.02
CA ALA A 117 -24.90 15.42 3.16
C ALA A 117 -25.58 15.85 1.84
N GLY A 118 -26.80 15.39 1.58
CA GLY A 118 -27.51 15.67 0.34
C GLY A 118 -26.79 15.12 -0.89
N VAL A 119 -26.19 13.90 -0.80
CA VAL A 119 -25.49 13.24 -1.91
C VAL A 119 -26.45 12.36 -2.67
N ALA A 120 -26.59 12.59 -3.96
CA ALA A 120 -27.44 11.80 -4.84
C ALA A 120 -26.78 10.47 -5.28
N ALA A 121 -27.59 9.53 -5.74
CA ALA A 121 -27.10 8.18 -6.12
C ALA A 121 -26.14 8.20 -7.32
N ASP A 122 -26.28 9.15 -8.22
CA ASP A 122 -25.42 9.35 -9.39
C ASP A 122 -24.11 10.07 -9.06
N GLU A 123 -23.97 10.62 -7.84
CA GLU A 123 -22.77 11.25 -7.32
C GLU A 123 -21.85 10.28 -6.55
N LEU A 124 -22.14 8.97 -6.58
CA LEU A 124 -21.35 7.94 -5.94
C LEU A 124 -20.14 7.52 -6.81
N PRO A 125 -19.00 7.12 -6.17
CA PRO A 125 -18.77 7.03 -4.73
C PRO A 125 -18.61 8.39 -4.06
N ALA A 126 -18.93 8.49 -2.77
CA ALA A 126 -18.72 9.69 -1.97
C ALA A 126 -17.69 9.45 -0.87
N LEU A 127 -16.71 10.35 -0.77
CA LEU A 127 -15.66 10.30 0.23
C LEU A 127 -15.86 11.38 1.28
N PHE A 128 -16.17 10.97 2.50
CA PHE A 128 -16.40 11.83 3.66
C PHE A 128 -15.12 11.96 4.50
N PHE A 129 -14.82 13.20 4.88
CA PHE A 129 -13.66 13.51 5.72
C PHE A 129 -14.06 13.69 7.19
N ASP A 130 -13.06 13.65 8.09
CA ASP A 130 -13.25 13.72 9.55
C ASP A 130 -13.80 15.06 10.05
N ASP A 131 -13.65 16.11 9.24
CA ASP A 131 -14.15 17.45 9.57
C ASP A 131 -15.70 17.55 9.63
N GLY A 132 -16.39 16.43 9.32
CA GLY A 132 -17.85 16.30 9.39
C GLY A 132 -18.62 17.14 8.35
N ALA A 133 -17.93 17.99 7.58
CA ALA A 133 -18.53 18.93 6.64
C ALA A 133 -18.06 18.71 5.19
N SER A 134 -16.88 18.14 4.98
CA SER A 134 -16.31 17.97 3.65
C SER A 134 -16.66 16.61 3.05
N VAL A 135 -17.23 16.65 1.84
CA VAL A 135 -17.49 15.45 1.02
C VAL A 135 -17.01 15.68 -0.41
N LEU A 136 -16.26 14.72 -0.93
CA LEU A 136 -15.97 14.63 -2.35
C LEU A 136 -16.98 13.68 -3.00
N ARG A 137 -17.66 14.16 -4.03
CA ARG A 137 -18.70 13.44 -4.78
C ARG A 137 -18.12 12.95 -6.08
N ASN A 138 -18.19 11.64 -6.30
CA ASN A 138 -17.67 10.96 -7.47
C ASN A 138 -16.24 11.40 -7.85
N PRO A 139 -15.29 11.42 -6.88
CA PRO A 139 -13.99 12.00 -7.11
C PRO A 139 -13.12 11.12 -8.02
N GLU A 140 -12.20 11.78 -8.71
CA GLU A 140 -11.04 11.11 -9.31
C GLU A 140 -9.92 10.94 -8.25
N PRO A 141 -9.04 9.93 -8.39
CA PRO A 141 -7.92 9.71 -7.45
C PRO A 141 -7.06 10.95 -7.20
N ARG A 142 -6.84 11.78 -8.24
CA ARG A 142 -6.08 13.04 -8.13
C ARG A 142 -6.76 14.04 -7.17
N GLN A 143 -8.06 14.21 -7.26
CA GLN A 143 -8.81 15.10 -6.37
C GLN A 143 -8.73 14.63 -4.91
N VAL A 144 -8.74 13.31 -4.70
CA VAL A 144 -8.54 12.73 -3.38
C VAL A 144 -7.13 13.02 -2.86
N ALA A 145 -6.09 12.84 -3.70
CA ALA A 145 -4.71 13.15 -3.35
C ALA A 145 -4.52 14.62 -2.94
N GLU A 146 -5.05 15.54 -3.76
CA GLU A 146 -4.98 16.98 -3.50
C GLU A 146 -5.70 17.35 -2.19
N ARG A 147 -6.91 16.80 -1.96
CA ARG A 147 -7.67 17.05 -0.73
C ARG A 147 -7.01 16.50 0.52
N LEU A 148 -6.25 15.41 0.40
CA LEU A 148 -5.44 14.84 1.48
C LEU A 148 -4.11 15.55 1.69
N GLY A 149 -3.85 16.65 0.96
CA GLY A 149 -2.62 17.44 1.10
C GLY A 149 -1.38 16.75 0.55
N ARG A 150 -1.53 15.75 -0.33
CA ARG A 150 -0.38 15.12 -0.98
C ARG A 150 0.21 16.07 -2.02
N SER A 151 1.52 16.26 -1.94
CA SER A 151 2.21 17.01 -3.00
C SER A 151 2.16 16.22 -4.32
N LEU A 152 1.70 16.89 -5.38
CA LEU A 152 1.79 16.41 -6.74
C LEU A 152 2.80 17.23 -7.56
N SER A 153 3.64 18.03 -6.87
CA SER A 153 4.65 18.87 -7.46
C SER A 153 6.04 18.40 -7.05
N ALA A 154 6.95 18.30 -8.01
CA ALA A 154 8.33 17.93 -7.79
C ALA A 154 9.05 19.03 -6.99
N ALA A 155 9.90 18.64 -6.05
CA ALA A 155 10.65 19.57 -5.20
C ALA A 155 11.87 20.18 -5.92
N PHE A 156 12.38 19.54 -6.96
CA PHE A 156 13.58 19.96 -7.69
C PHE A 156 13.32 20.12 -9.17
N ASP A 157 13.99 21.06 -9.81
CA ASP A 157 13.93 21.27 -11.24
C ASP A 157 14.60 20.11 -12.03
N VAL A 158 15.65 19.52 -11.44
CA VAL A 158 16.41 18.41 -12.05
C VAL A 158 16.71 17.36 -10.99
N TYR A 159 16.37 16.12 -11.29
CA TYR A 159 16.69 14.94 -10.50
C TYR A 159 17.92 14.21 -11.03
N ASP A 160 18.64 13.53 -10.15
CA ASP A 160 19.72 12.63 -10.55
C ASP A 160 19.15 11.32 -11.09
N LEU A 161 18.08 10.82 -10.47
CA LEU A 161 17.36 9.61 -10.87
C LEU A 161 15.84 9.84 -10.80
N MET A 162 15.15 9.58 -11.91
CA MET A 162 13.70 9.38 -11.91
C MET A 162 13.36 7.94 -12.20
N ILE A 163 12.36 7.42 -11.52
CA ILE A 163 11.87 6.06 -11.63
C ILE A 163 10.40 6.12 -12.01
N VAL A 164 10.01 5.47 -13.09
CA VAL A 164 8.62 5.38 -13.54
C VAL A 164 8.08 3.99 -13.23
N GLY A 165 7.11 3.94 -12.32
CA GLY A 165 6.51 2.72 -11.79
C GLY A 165 7.00 2.41 -10.37
N ALA A 166 6.08 2.43 -9.41
CA ALA A 166 6.33 2.20 -7.99
C ALA A 166 6.00 0.77 -7.55
N GLY A 167 6.14 -0.21 -8.43
CA GLY A 167 6.14 -1.63 -8.08
C GLY A 167 7.43 -2.03 -7.33
N PRO A 168 7.61 -3.31 -6.96
CA PRO A 168 8.77 -3.78 -6.19
C PRO A 168 10.12 -3.39 -6.79
N ALA A 169 10.24 -3.42 -8.12
CA ALA A 169 11.48 -3.03 -8.81
C ALA A 169 11.77 -1.53 -8.67
N GLY A 170 10.74 -0.68 -8.86
CA GLY A 170 10.88 0.76 -8.70
C GLY A 170 11.14 1.17 -7.25
N LEU A 171 10.46 0.54 -6.30
CA LEU A 171 10.68 0.78 -4.87
C LEU A 171 12.10 0.38 -4.43
N ALA A 172 12.60 -0.78 -4.91
CA ALA A 172 13.98 -1.18 -4.65
C ALA A 172 14.97 -0.16 -5.24
N ALA A 173 14.76 0.27 -6.48
CA ALA A 173 15.60 1.28 -7.11
C ALA A 173 15.57 2.62 -6.37
N ALA A 174 14.40 3.02 -5.83
CA ALA A 174 14.28 4.24 -5.03
C ALA A 174 15.08 4.15 -3.73
N VAL A 175 15.04 3.00 -3.04
CA VAL A 175 15.85 2.76 -1.84
C VAL A 175 17.33 2.88 -2.18
N TYR A 176 17.81 2.21 -3.20
CA TYR A 176 19.23 2.27 -3.59
C TYR A 176 19.64 3.67 -4.07
N GLY A 177 18.85 4.30 -4.94
CA GLY A 177 19.17 5.65 -5.42
C GLY A 177 19.27 6.67 -4.30
N ALA A 178 18.30 6.65 -3.37
CA ALA A 178 18.30 7.57 -2.23
C ALA A 178 19.43 7.26 -1.23
N SER A 179 19.75 5.98 -0.98
CA SER A 179 20.85 5.59 -0.09
C SER A 179 22.23 6.06 -0.57
N GLU A 180 22.40 6.20 -1.89
CA GLU A 180 23.61 6.78 -2.49
C GLU A 180 23.59 8.31 -2.52
N GLY A 181 22.60 8.94 -1.89
CA GLY A 181 22.49 10.40 -1.83
C GLY A 181 22.01 11.07 -3.13
N LEU A 182 21.48 10.31 -4.08
CA LEU A 182 20.92 10.84 -5.31
C LEU A 182 19.56 11.50 -5.03
N ARG A 183 19.31 12.66 -5.65
CA ARG A 183 17.95 13.24 -5.70
C ARG A 183 17.08 12.29 -6.53
N THR A 184 16.33 11.45 -5.82
CA THR A 184 15.55 10.36 -6.41
C THR A 184 14.07 10.68 -6.36
N LEU A 185 13.39 10.62 -7.51
CA LEU A 185 11.95 10.77 -7.65
C LEU A 185 11.33 9.49 -8.20
N LEU A 186 10.31 8.99 -7.52
CA LEU A 186 9.50 7.87 -7.96
C LEU A 186 8.12 8.34 -8.39
N LEU A 187 7.70 7.97 -9.59
CA LEU A 187 6.43 8.33 -10.21
C LEU A 187 5.56 7.08 -10.40
N ASP A 188 4.29 7.16 -10.03
CA ASP A 188 3.32 6.11 -10.34
C ASP A 188 1.98 6.71 -10.76
N ARG A 189 1.35 6.08 -11.76
CA ARG A 189 0.07 6.54 -12.31
C ARG A 189 -1.13 6.27 -11.39
N HIS A 190 -1.01 5.31 -10.47
CA HIS A 190 -2.09 4.91 -9.57
C HIS A 190 -1.67 5.04 -8.11
N ALA A 191 -0.88 4.09 -7.64
CA ALA A 191 -0.41 4.03 -6.27
C ALA A 191 0.83 3.13 -6.16
N PRO A 192 1.73 3.37 -5.18
CA PRO A 192 2.86 2.51 -4.92
C PRO A 192 2.45 1.06 -4.61
N GLY A 193 3.35 0.10 -4.92
CA GLY A 193 3.18 -1.33 -4.68
C GLY A 193 2.98 -2.13 -5.96
N GLY A 194 2.43 -1.49 -7.00
CA GLY A 194 2.13 -2.16 -8.25
C GLY A 194 1.28 -3.42 -8.02
N GLN A 195 1.36 -4.39 -8.92
CA GLN A 195 0.59 -5.63 -8.78
C GLN A 195 1.00 -6.50 -7.58
N ALA A 196 2.25 -6.40 -7.13
CA ALA A 196 2.69 -7.12 -5.94
C ALA A 196 2.01 -6.59 -4.67
N GLY A 197 1.70 -5.29 -4.61
CA GLY A 197 1.03 -4.65 -3.48
C GLY A 197 -0.33 -5.25 -3.14
N THR A 198 -1.04 -5.80 -4.11
CA THR A 198 -2.35 -6.43 -3.93
C THR A 198 -2.28 -7.92 -3.58
N SER A 199 -1.08 -8.54 -3.63
CA SER A 199 -0.91 -9.97 -3.35
C SER A 199 -1.14 -10.27 -1.88
N SER A 200 -1.96 -11.27 -1.58
CA SER A 200 -2.22 -11.73 -0.21
C SER A 200 -0.98 -12.29 0.47
N ARG A 201 -0.10 -12.96 -0.30
CA ARG A 201 1.14 -13.55 0.19
C ARG A 201 2.20 -13.67 -0.91
N ILE A 202 3.39 -13.16 -0.61
CA ILE A 202 4.59 -13.24 -1.44
C ILE A 202 5.61 -14.09 -0.68
N GLU A 203 5.99 -15.25 -1.22
CA GLU A 203 6.88 -16.21 -0.54
C GLU A 203 8.30 -16.25 -1.11
N ASN A 204 8.51 -15.59 -2.24
CA ASN A 204 9.78 -15.61 -2.97
C ASN A 204 10.49 -14.23 -2.99
N TYR A 205 10.14 -13.32 -2.06
CA TYR A 205 10.86 -12.06 -1.92
C TYR A 205 12.00 -12.21 -0.92
N LEU A 206 13.19 -11.81 -1.32
CA LEU A 206 14.40 -11.92 -0.50
C LEU A 206 14.26 -11.16 0.83
N GLY A 207 14.66 -11.80 1.93
CA GLY A 207 14.60 -11.24 3.28
C GLY A 207 13.33 -11.60 4.06
N PHE A 208 12.37 -12.31 3.44
CA PHE A 208 11.13 -12.74 4.09
C PHE A 208 10.95 -14.27 4.04
N PRO A 209 11.67 -15.02 4.90
CA PRO A 209 11.67 -16.49 4.85
C PRO A 209 10.30 -17.11 5.13
N ASN A 210 9.44 -16.42 5.85
CA ASN A 210 8.07 -16.84 6.14
C ASN A 210 7.02 -16.25 5.19
N GLY A 211 7.47 -15.57 4.11
CA GLY A 211 6.61 -14.79 3.24
C GLY A 211 6.14 -13.47 3.88
N VAL A 212 5.57 -12.62 3.06
CA VAL A 212 5.05 -11.30 3.44
C VAL A 212 3.82 -10.97 2.59
N SER A 213 2.85 -10.19 3.09
CA SER A 213 1.78 -9.67 2.25
C SER A 213 2.32 -8.57 1.31
N GLY A 214 1.69 -8.41 0.15
CA GLY A 214 2.07 -7.36 -0.79
C GLY A 214 1.94 -5.96 -0.20
N SER A 215 0.88 -5.72 0.57
CA SER A 215 0.65 -4.45 1.27
C SER A 215 1.74 -4.16 2.30
N GLU A 216 2.15 -5.15 3.07
CA GLU A 216 3.21 -5.02 4.07
C GLU A 216 4.58 -4.76 3.42
N LEU A 217 4.90 -5.52 2.35
CA LEU A 217 6.12 -5.30 1.58
C LEU A 217 6.18 -3.88 1.02
N THR A 218 5.08 -3.43 0.41
CA THR A 218 4.94 -2.06 -0.15
C THR A 218 5.15 -1.00 0.92
N ARG A 219 4.47 -1.14 2.06
CA ARG A 219 4.55 -0.20 3.16
C ARG A 219 5.98 -0.06 3.68
N ARG A 220 6.66 -1.17 3.95
CA ARG A 220 8.07 -1.17 4.39
C ARG A 220 8.99 -0.52 3.36
N ALA A 221 8.81 -0.83 2.09
CA ALA A 221 9.64 -0.27 1.03
C ALA A 221 9.43 1.24 0.84
N ILE A 222 8.18 1.73 0.91
CA ILE A 222 7.88 3.18 0.87
C ILE A 222 8.53 3.89 2.06
N THR A 223 8.30 3.39 3.28
CA THR A 223 8.87 3.98 4.51
C THR A 223 10.39 4.04 4.42
N GLN A 224 11.03 2.97 3.97
CA GLN A 224 12.49 2.91 3.82
C GLN A 224 12.99 3.93 2.79
N ALA A 225 12.37 3.99 1.61
CA ALA A 225 12.78 4.91 0.55
C ALA A 225 12.59 6.38 0.97
N GLN A 226 11.48 6.71 1.62
CA GLN A 226 11.20 8.07 2.14
C GLN A 226 12.18 8.48 3.24
N ARG A 227 12.49 7.59 4.17
CA ARG A 227 13.51 7.83 5.20
C ARG A 227 14.88 8.15 4.61
N LEU A 228 15.23 7.54 3.51
CA LEU A 228 16.48 7.79 2.77
C LEU A 228 16.40 9.04 1.88
N GLY A 229 15.26 9.72 1.79
CA GLY A 229 15.08 10.96 1.05
C GLY A 229 14.51 10.81 -0.37
N ALA A 230 13.98 9.64 -0.75
CA ALA A 230 13.27 9.51 -2.01
C ALA A 230 11.93 10.27 -1.98
N GLU A 231 11.65 10.99 -3.05
CA GLU A 231 10.38 11.68 -3.26
C GLU A 231 9.41 10.79 -4.06
N PHE A 232 8.11 10.88 -3.72
CA PHE A 232 7.05 10.10 -4.36
C PHE A 232 5.97 11.02 -4.90
N LEU A 233 5.64 10.88 -6.18
CA LEU A 233 4.52 11.56 -6.80
C LEU A 233 3.54 10.53 -7.40
N SER A 234 2.40 10.40 -6.80
CA SER A 234 1.27 9.58 -7.27
C SER A 234 -0.06 10.18 -6.82
N PRO A 235 -1.12 10.13 -7.62
CA PRO A 235 -1.19 9.54 -8.95
C PRO A 235 -0.71 10.53 -10.04
N LEU A 236 0.35 10.18 -10.73
CA LEU A 236 0.87 10.96 -11.87
C LEU A 236 1.32 10.03 -13.01
N GLU A 237 0.72 10.21 -14.17
CA GLU A 237 1.03 9.40 -15.35
C GLU A 237 2.08 10.08 -16.23
N VAL A 238 3.11 9.33 -16.59
CA VAL A 238 4.10 9.71 -17.60
C VAL A 238 3.63 9.23 -18.97
N THR A 239 3.42 10.15 -19.89
CA THR A 239 2.89 9.88 -21.25
C THR A 239 3.98 9.90 -22.31
N GLY A 240 5.13 10.51 -22.03
CA GLY A 240 6.21 10.61 -23.00
C GLY A 240 7.57 10.79 -22.34
N VAL A 241 8.61 10.41 -23.10
CA VAL A 241 10.01 10.63 -22.73
C VAL A 241 10.75 11.12 -23.96
N SER A 242 11.50 12.20 -23.82
CA SER A 242 12.45 12.69 -24.84
C SER A 242 13.85 12.80 -24.23
N ILE A 243 14.86 12.74 -25.09
CA ILE A 243 16.27 12.87 -24.68
C ILE A 243 16.82 14.12 -25.36
N ASP A 244 17.33 15.04 -24.55
CA ASP A 244 17.93 16.28 -25.02
C ASP A 244 19.20 16.58 -24.22
N ALA A 245 20.31 16.83 -24.89
CA ALA A 245 21.60 17.17 -24.32
C ALA A 245 22.05 16.27 -23.14
N GLY A 246 21.70 14.97 -23.20
CA GLY A 246 22.03 13.98 -22.18
C GLY A 246 21.02 13.89 -21.03
N TYR A 247 20.08 14.83 -20.91
CA TYR A 247 18.97 14.77 -19.97
C TYR A 247 17.77 14.01 -20.56
N LYS A 248 16.96 13.44 -19.69
CA LYS A 248 15.67 12.82 -20.02
C LYS A 248 14.57 13.74 -19.52
N ARG A 249 13.69 14.12 -20.42
CA ARG A 249 12.53 14.97 -20.16
C ARG A 249 11.29 14.08 -20.21
N LEU A 250 10.58 13.99 -19.09
CA LEU A 250 9.36 13.22 -18.96
C LEU A 250 8.18 14.17 -19.12
N THR A 251 7.25 13.84 -19.99
CA THR A 251 5.99 14.56 -20.16
C THR A 251 4.92 13.84 -19.34
N LEU A 252 4.20 14.57 -18.49
CA LEU A 252 3.09 14.06 -17.71
C LEU A 252 1.76 14.23 -18.43
N ALA A 253 0.75 13.46 -18.07
CA ALA A 253 -0.59 13.53 -18.64
C ALA A 253 -1.26 14.92 -18.49
N ASP A 254 -0.86 15.69 -17.48
CA ASP A 254 -1.35 17.06 -17.26
C ASP A 254 -0.54 18.14 -17.99
N GLY A 255 0.39 17.73 -18.87
CA GLY A 255 1.21 18.62 -19.70
C GLY A 255 2.46 19.17 -19.03
N ARG A 256 2.68 18.90 -17.73
CA ARG A 256 3.93 19.27 -17.05
C ARG A 256 5.09 18.44 -17.54
N GLU A 257 6.28 18.99 -17.39
CA GLU A 257 7.52 18.30 -17.72
C GLU A 257 8.44 18.18 -16.51
N LEU A 258 9.10 17.04 -16.39
CA LEU A 258 10.09 16.76 -15.35
C LEU A 258 11.42 16.38 -16.02
N VAL A 259 12.55 16.81 -15.44
CA VAL A 259 13.88 16.60 -16.02
C VAL A 259 14.76 15.76 -15.10
N THR A 260 15.43 14.77 -15.66
CA THR A 260 16.37 13.91 -14.93
C THR A 260 17.64 13.58 -15.72
N ARG A 261 18.71 13.28 -14.98
CA ARG A 261 19.96 12.78 -15.55
C ARG A 261 19.87 11.30 -15.94
N ALA A 262 19.25 10.50 -15.08
CA ALA A 262 19.02 9.08 -15.32
C ALA A 262 17.53 8.74 -15.17
N LEU A 263 17.04 7.87 -16.04
CA LEU A 263 15.68 7.35 -16.01
C LEU A 263 15.70 5.84 -15.88
N LEU A 264 14.94 5.32 -14.93
CA LEU A 264 14.68 3.90 -14.78
C LEU A 264 13.21 3.63 -15.09
N ALA A 265 12.92 2.84 -16.11
CA ALA A 265 11.58 2.39 -16.43
C ALA A 265 11.28 1.08 -15.69
N ALA A 266 10.43 1.16 -14.66
CA ALA A 266 9.96 0.02 -13.87
C ALA A 266 8.43 -0.13 -13.98
N THR A 267 7.89 0.13 -15.18
CA THR A 267 6.45 0.25 -15.47
C THR A 267 5.67 -1.05 -15.31
N GLY A 268 6.37 -2.16 -15.07
CA GLY A 268 5.76 -3.46 -14.82
C GLY A 268 5.10 -4.05 -16.06
N MET A 269 3.98 -4.72 -15.84
CA MET A 269 3.18 -5.35 -16.88
C MET A 269 1.72 -4.93 -16.76
N ALA A 270 1.00 -4.95 -17.86
CA ALA A 270 -0.44 -4.88 -17.90
C ALA A 270 -1.01 -6.28 -18.18
N TYR A 271 -2.15 -6.59 -17.59
CA TYR A 271 -2.88 -7.79 -17.97
C TYR A 271 -3.47 -7.64 -19.37
N HIS A 272 -3.47 -8.72 -20.12
CA HIS A 272 -4.30 -8.80 -21.30
C HIS A 272 -5.76 -8.89 -20.87
N GLU A 273 -6.55 -7.93 -21.28
CA GLU A 273 -7.99 -7.98 -21.02
C GLU A 273 -8.61 -9.18 -21.70
N HIS A 274 -9.55 -9.82 -21.01
CA HIS A 274 -10.25 -10.98 -21.55
C HIS A 274 -11.22 -10.49 -22.65
N PRO A 275 -11.19 -11.06 -23.87
CA PRO A 275 -11.90 -10.52 -25.02
C PRO A 275 -13.41 -10.81 -25.04
N ALA A 276 -13.95 -11.47 -24.01
CA ALA A 276 -15.38 -11.78 -23.98
C ALA A 276 -16.21 -10.49 -23.81
N PRO A 277 -17.35 -10.39 -24.53
CA PRO A 277 -18.23 -9.24 -24.41
C PRO A 277 -18.70 -9.04 -22.96
N GLY A 278 -18.70 -7.78 -22.50
CA GLY A 278 -19.13 -7.39 -21.14
C GLY A 278 -18.04 -7.51 -20.08
N VAL A 279 -16.87 -8.11 -20.36
CA VAL A 279 -15.80 -8.27 -19.37
C VAL A 279 -15.15 -6.93 -19.05
N ALA A 280 -14.86 -6.12 -20.05
CA ALA A 280 -14.23 -4.81 -19.87
C ALA A 280 -15.13 -3.88 -19.02
N GLU A 281 -16.43 -3.87 -19.29
CA GLU A 281 -17.42 -3.06 -18.57
C GLU A 281 -17.62 -3.51 -17.12
N GLN A 282 -17.32 -4.78 -16.80
CA GLN A 282 -17.45 -5.36 -15.48
C GLN A 282 -16.12 -5.38 -14.70
N THR A 283 -15.03 -4.88 -15.29
CA THR A 283 -13.74 -4.80 -14.59
C THR A 283 -13.85 -3.85 -13.39
N GLY A 284 -13.48 -4.33 -12.18
CA GLY A 284 -13.75 -3.67 -10.91
C GLY A 284 -15.22 -3.73 -10.44
N GLY A 285 -16.11 -4.31 -11.23
CA GLY A 285 -17.54 -4.49 -10.94
C GLY A 285 -17.98 -5.96 -10.84
N GLY A 286 -17.05 -6.88 -10.64
CA GLY A 286 -17.31 -8.33 -10.57
C GLY A 286 -16.37 -9.15 -11.45
N VAL A 287 -15.58 -8.50 -12.28
CA VAL A 287 -14.44 -9.06 -13.00
C VAL A 287 -13.17 -8.36 -12.50
N ASP A 288 -12.24 -9.15 -11.96
CA ASP A 288 -11.00 -8.66 -11.39
C ASP A 288 -9.80 -9.41 -11.97
N TYR A 289 -8.71 -8.70 -12.21
CA TYR A 289 -7.45 -9.27 -12.70
C TYR A 289 -6.48 -9.44 -11.52
N GLY A 290 -6.60 -10.57 -10.83
CA GLY A 290 -5.82 -10.92 -9.65
C GLY A 290 -6.72 -11.37 -8.50
N ALA A 291 -6.12 -11.74 -7.38
CA ALA A 291 -6.83 -12.09 -6.14
C ALA A 291 -6.33 -11.17 -5.03
N ALA A 292 -6.81 -9.93 -5.03
CA ALA A 292 -6.44 -8.95 -4.03
C ALA A 292 -7.18 -9.16 -2.71
N THR A 293 -6.56 -8.76 -1.61
CA THR A 293 -7.15 -8.83 -0.26
C THR A 293 -8.39 -7.96 -0.12
N THR A 294 -8.44 -6.84 -0.84
CA THR A 294 -9.58 -5.92 -0.86
C THR A 294 -10.83 -6.54 -1.47
N GLU A 295 -10.65 -7.47 -2.40
CA GLU A 295 -11.73 -8.11 -3.16
C GLU A 295 -12.22 -9.40 -2.52
N ALA A 296 -11.36 -10.12 -1.81
CA ALA A 296 -11.73 -11.40 -1.19
C ALA A 296 -12.90 -11.26 -0.21
N ALA A 297 -12.96 -10.15 0.54
CA ALA A 297 -14.08 -9.83 1.41
C ALA A 297 -15.39 -9.60 0.62
N ALA A 298 -15.29 -9.09 -0.62
CA ALA A 298 -16.42 -8.88 -1.52
C ALA A 298 -17.06 -10.17 -2.00
N PHE A 299 -16.28 -11.25 -2.10
CA PHE A 299 -16.73 -12.56 -2.54
C PHE A 299 -17.32 -13.42 -1.41
N SER A 300 -17.38 -12.93 -0.18
CA SER A 300 -17.90 -13.68 0.96
C SER A 300 -19.31 -14.23 0.69
N GLY A 301 -19.44 -15.56 0.79
CA GLY A 301 -20.68 -16.27 0.57
C GLY A 301 -21.14 -16.35 -0.90
N ARG A 302 -20.30 -15.98 -1.89
CA ARG A 302 -20.60 -16.01 -3.33
C ARG A 302 -19.84 -17.11 -4.05
N SER A 303 -20.36 -17.51 -5.21
CA SER A 303 -19.65 -18.39 -6.16
C SER A 303 -18.68 -17.55 -6.98
N VAL A 304 -17.44 -18.02 -7.11
CA VAL A 304 -16.37 -17.32 -7.84
C VAL A 304 -15.80 -18.23 -8.92
N ILE A 305 -15.59 -17.68 -10.11
CA ILE A 305 -14.95 -18.36 -11.22
C ILE A 305 -13.57 -17.75 -11.43
N VAL A 306 -12.53 -18.58 -11.38
CA VAL A 306 -11.14 -18.20 -11.67
C VAL A 306 -10.77 -18.70 -13.05
N VAL A 307 -10.56 -17.78 -14.00
CA VAL A 307 -10.27 -18.12 -15.40
C VAL A 307 -8.77 -18.01 -15.62
N VAL A 308 -8.02 -19.05 -15.44
CA VAL A 308 -6.59 -19.17 -15.82
C VAL A 308 -6.06 -20.59 -15.51
N GLY A 309 -5.00 -21.02 -16.19
CA GLY A 309 -4.43 -22.37 -16.03
C GLY A 309 -3.01 -22.43 -15.43
N GLY A 310 -2.52 -21.39 -14.74
CA GLY A 310 -1.17 -21.37 -14.17
C GLY A 310 -1.14 -21.41 -12.63
N ASN A 311 0.06 -21.49 -12.05
CA ASN A 311 0.27 -21.52 -10.58
C ASN A 311 -0.42 -20.35 -9.85
N SER A 312 -0.49 -19.18 -10.47
CA SER A 312 -1.16 -18.00 -9.91
C SER A 312 -2.66 -18.21 -9.73
N ALA A 313 -3.31 -18.95 -10.64
CA ALA A 313 -4.73 -19.29 -10.52
C ALA A 313 -5.00 -20.22 -9.32
N GLY A 314 -4.13 -21.20 -9.09
CA GLY A 314 -4.22 -22.08 -7.94
C GLY A 314 -4.10 -21.32 -6.62
N ARG A 315 -3.11 -20.44 -6.50
CA ARG A 315 -2.90 -19.60 -5.30
C ARG A 315 -4.05 -18.61 -5.08
N GLY A 316 -4.46 -17.92 -6.13
CA GLY A 316 -5.61 -17.01 -6.07
C GLY A 316 -6.90 -17.73 -5.71
N GLY A 317 -7.16 -18.88 -6.35
CA GLY A 317 -8.32 -19.72 -6.06
C GLY A 317 -8.36 -20.23 -4.62
N MET A 318 -7.23 -20.68 -4.07
CA MET A 318 -7.13 -21.09 -2.66
C MET A 318 -7.40 -19.93 -1.70
N TYR A 319 -6.87 -18.75 -2.01
CA TYR A 319 -7.11 -17.57 -1.17
C TYR A 319 -8.59 -17.15 -1.21
N VAL A 320 -9.19 -17.08 -2.39
CA VAL A 320 -10.60 -16.74 -2.56
C VAL A 320 -11.50 -17.80 -1.90
N ALA A 321 -11.13 -19.10 -1.96
CA ALA A 321 -11.90 -20.19 -1.36
C ALA A 321 -12.03 -20.08 0.17
N SER A 322 -11.14 -19.35 0.85
CA SER A 322 -11.27 -19.10 2.28
C SER A 322 -12.41 -18.13 2.63
N HIS A 323 -12.96 -17.42 1.64
CA HIS A 323 -14.01 -16.40 1.82
C HIS A 323 -15.28 -16.73 1.00
N ALA A 324 -15.11 -17.28 -0.20
CA ALA A 324 -16.19 -17.59 -1.11
C ALA A 324 -16.99 -18.84 -0.68
N LYS A 325 -18.24 -18.92 -1.14
CA LYS A 325 -19.09 -20.12 -0.95
C LYS A 325 -18.55 -21.33 -1.73
N ASP A 326 -18.12 -21.09 -2.96
CA ASP A 326 -17.51 -22.07 -3.85
C ASP A 326 -16.59 -21.36 -4.85
N VAL A 327 -15.56 -22.08 -5.32
CA VAL A 327 -14.62 -21.58 -6.32
C VAL A 327 -14.49 -22.60 -7.44
N GLN A 328 -14.68 -22.15 -8.68
CA GLN A 328 -14.47 -22.94 -9.87
C GLN A 328 -13.27 -22.40 -10.64
N ILE A 329 -12.34 -23.29 -11.01
CA ILE A 329 -11.20 -22.92 -11.86
C ILE A 329 -11.50 -23.37 -13.28
N VAL A 330 -11.58 -22.41 -14.19
CA VAL A 330 -11.78 -22.65 -15.62
C VAL A 330 -10.45 -22.52 -16.34
N VAL A 331 -10.04 -23.59 -17.00
CA VAL A 331 -8.78 -23.65 -17.76
C VAL A 331 -9.05 -23.80 -19.25
N ARG A 332 -8.19 -23.22 -20.06
CA ARG A 332 -8.31 -23.32 -21.53
C ARG A 332 -7.83 -24.66 -22.09
N ARG A 333 -7.10 -25.45 -21.33
CA ARG A 333 -6.58 -26.78 -21.71
C ARG A 333 -7.33 -27.86 -20.98
N ASP A 334 -7.29 -29.08 -21.51
CA ASP A 334 -7.98 -30.23 -20.94
C ASP A 334 -7.38 -30.72 -19.60
N THR A 335 -6.22 -30.23 -19.22
CA THR A 335 -5.53 -30.58 -17.97
C THR A 335 -4.87 -29.38 -17.31
N LEU A 336 -4.70 -29.45 -15.98
CA LEU A 336 -3.91 -28.50 -15.18
C LEU A 336 -2.39 -28.79 -15.21
N GLN A 337 -1.98 -29.88 -15.86
CA GLN A 337 -0.57 -30.25 -15.98
C GLN A 337 0.15 -29.39 -17.04
N HIS A 338 1.32 -28.91 -16.69
CA HIS A 338 2.24 -28.21 -17.59
C HIS A 338 3.17 -29.19 -18.28
#